data_fe0b63ce1c0db489272aa36a8098d417
#
_entry.id   fe0b63ce1c0db489272aa36a8098d417
#
_cell.length_a   1.000
_cell.length_b   1.000
_cell.length_c   1.000
_cell.angle_alpha   90.00
_cell.angle_beta   90.00
_cell.angle_gamma   90.00
#
_symmetry.space_group_name_H-M   'P 1'
#
loop_
_entity.id
_entity.type
_entity.pdbx_description
1 polymer ?
#
loop_
_entity_poly.entity_id
_entity_poly.type
_entity_poly.pdbx_seq_one_letter_code
_entity_poly.pdbx_strand_id
1 'polypeptide(L)'
;ATTLFGDETVSHWENLLDDVMASGINSFDTGLVYADQDGTCDERLGRWINARNVRDKVIVIGKGCHPAPPNWEKSRVLPECVGVDIEKTLDRMGTDRLDLWLFHRDNEEVPLDELVDAVDKQVSAGLIDAWGVSNWSIKRFSNAIEASEKNSWVKPEAFSPHLSLVTQEQPPWEAVTSIAGNRAEDDREWLKENQILVLAWSTLAGGYLTSSI
;
A
#
# COMPACT_ATOMS: atom_id res chain seq x y z
N ALA A 1 -1.01 -9.92 0.97
CA ALA A 1 0.14 -10.35 1.79
C ALA A 1 -0.19 -10.54 3.27
N THR A 2 -1.22 -9.95 3.78
CA THR A 2 -1.57 -9.93 5.22
C THR A 2 -1.75 -11.30 5.86
N THR A 3 -2.32 -12.23 5.15
CA THR A 3 -2.71 -13.55 5.67
C THR A 3 -1.84 -14.67 5.14
N LEU A 4 -0.87 -14.36 4.26
CA LEU A 4 0.08 -15.35 3.74
C LEU A 4 1.03 -15.90 4.81
N PHE A 5 1.15 -15.19 5.93
CA PHE A 5 2.03 -15.55 7.02
C PHE A 5 1.28 -16.08 8.26
N GLY A 6 0.03 -16.58 8.07
CA GLY A 6 -0.80 -17.10 9.16
C GLY A 6 -0.11 -18.14 10.05
N ASP A 7 -0.83 -19.03 10.68
CA ASP A 7 -0.39 -19.99 11.72
C ASP A 7 0.78 -20.95 11.35
N GLU A 8 1.58 -20.60 10.34
CA GLU A 8 2.66 -21.42 9.84
C GLU A 8 3.98 -21.10 10.56
N THR A 9 4.83 -22.09 10.66
CA THR A 9 6.15 -21.96 11.32
C THR A 9 7.00 -20.89 10.61
N VAL A 10 7.82 -20.17 11.36
CA VAL A 10 8.74 -19.12 10.85
C VAL A 10 9.53 -19.60 9.62
N SER A 11 9.98 -20.83 9.60
CA SER A 11 10.73 -21.40 8.47
C SER A 11 9.92 -21.51 7.17
N HIS A 12 8.59 -21.64 7.27
CA HIS A 12 7.76 -21.76 6.08
C HIS A 12 7.62 -20.43 5.33
N TRP A 13 7.29 -19.34 6.00
CA TRP A 13 7.13 -18.07 5.31
C TRP A 13 8.45 -17.48 4.80
N GLU A 14 9.57 -17.74 5.46
CA GLU A 14 10.90 -17.35 4.95
C GLU A 14 11.21 -18.10 3.65
N ASN A 15 10.95 -19.41 3.58
CA ASN A 15 11.13 -20.20 2.38
C ASN A 15 10.21 -19.70 1.23
N LEU A 16 8.95 -19.33 1.55
CA LEU A 16 8.04 -18.76 0.58
C LEU A 16 8.59 -17.46 -0.02
N LEU A 17 9.15 -16.57 0.80
CA LEU A 17 9.78 -15.33 0.31
C LEU A 17 11.03 -15.62 -0.54
N ASP A 18 11.82 -16.61 -0.16
CA ASP A 18 12.98 -17.08 -0.93
C ASP A 18 12.53 -17.60 -2.32
N ASP A 19 11.47 -18.42 -2.37
CA ASP A 19 10.90 -18.97 -3.62
C ASP A 19 10.31 -17.86 -4.52
N VAL A 20 9.61 -16.90 -3.93
CA VAL A 20 9.06 -15.73 -4.64
C VAL A 20 10.20 -14.92 -5.26
N MET A 21 11.25 -14.64 -4.52
CA MET A 21 12.41 -13.92 -5.03
C MET A 21 13.15 -14.72 -6.12
N ALA A 22 13.30 -16.02 -5.94
CA ALA A 22 13.92 -16.92 -6.93
C ALA A 22 13.12 -16.99 -8.24
N SER A 23 11.80 -16.74 -8.19
CA SER A 23 10.95 -16.65 -9.38
C SER A 23 11.08 -15.33 -10.16
N GLY A 24 11.92 -14.39 -9.68
CA GLY A 24 12.14 -13.09 -10.29
C GLY A 24 11.25 -11.96 -9.76
N ILE A 25 10.42 -12.22 -8.75
CA ILE A 25 9.59 -11.22 -8.09
C ILE A 25 10.43 -10.59 -6.96
N ASN A 26 10.58 -9.27 -7.02
CA ASN A 26 11.38 -8.50 -6.05
C ASN A 26 10.61 -7.40 -5.32
N SER A 27 9.30 -7.27 -5.55
CA SER A 27 8.48 -6.23 -4.94
C SER A 27 7.57 -6.83 -3.87
N PHE A 28 7.68 -6.32 -2.65
CA PHE A 28 6.98 -6.84 -1.48
C PHE A 28 6.11 -5.76 -0.84
N ASP A 29 4.83 -6.04 -0.79
CA ASP A 29 3.80 -5.15 -0.27
C ASP A 29 3.47 -5.53 1.18
N THR A 30 3.53 -4.55 2.07
CA THR A 30 3.15 -4.66 3.47
C THR A 30 2.18 -3.54 3.89
N GLY A 31 1.85 -3.46 5.15
CA GLY A 31 1.03 -2.39 5.73
C GLY A 31 1.01 -2.45 7.24
N LEU A 32 1.06 -1.28 7.84
CA LEU A 32 1.22 -1.11 9.29
C LEU A 32 0.17 -1.87 10.13
N VAL A 33 -1.04 -2.06 9.58
CA VAL A 33 -2.13 -2.79 10.26
C VAL A 33 -2.11 -4.29 9.98
N TYR A 34 -1.21 -4.77 9.13
CA TYR A 34 -1.12 -6.17 8.80
C TYR A 34 -0.41 -6.94 9.90
N ALA A 35 -1.20 -7.59 10.74
CA ALA A 35 -0.73 -8.32 11.91
C ALA A 35 -1.61 -9.55 12.17
N ASP A 36 -1.03 -10.53 12.82
CA ASP A 36 -1.70 -11.66 13.44
C ASP A 36 -1.24 -11.82 14.89
N GLN A 37 -1.58 -12.95 15.53
CA GLN A 37 -1.20 -13.23 16.92
C GLN A 37 0.32 -13.37 17.14
N ASP A 38 1.08 -13.65 16.08
CA ASP A 38 2.52 -13.95 16.13
C ASP A 38 3.40 -12.76 15.72
N GLY A 39 2.81 -11.60 15.41
CA GLY A 39 3.53 -10.38 15.06
C GLY A 39 3.00 -9.66 13.83
N THR A 40 3.77 -8.73 13.31
CA THR A 40 3.38 -7.92 12.16
C THR A 40 4.06 -8.39 10.87
N CYS A 41 3.40 -8.12 9.72
CA CYS A 41 4.02 -8.41 8.43
C CYS A 41 5.29 -7.57 8.21
N ASP A 42 5.32 -6.32 8.72
CA ASP A 42 6.50 -5.46 8.66
C ASP A 42 7.71 -6.12 9.35
N GLU A 43 7.54 -6.62 10.58
CA GLU A 43 8.61 -7.27 11.35
C GLU A 43 9.12 -8.53 10.65
N ARG A 44 8.21 -9.34 10.09
CA ARG A 44 8.58 -10.57 9.37
C ARG A 44 9.34 -10.28 8.09
N LEU A 45 8.82 -9.35 7.28
CA LEU A 45 9.46 -8.96 6.03
C LEU A 45 10.85 -8.35 6.30
N GLY A 46 10.95 -7.43 7.27
CA GLY A 46 12.20 -6.83 7.68
C GLY A 46 13.23 -7.85 8.17
N ARG A 47 12.80 -8.79 9.01
CA ARG A 47 13.67 -9.89 9.48
C ARG A 47 14.23 -10.73 8.33
N TRP A 48 13.39 -11.10 7.36
CA TRP A 48 13.81 -11.86 6.18
C TRP A 48 14.80 -11.05 5.31
N ILE A 49 14.49 -9.79 5.01
CA ILE A 49 15.35 -8.89 4.22
C ILE A 49 16.74 -8.79 4.86
N ASN A 50 16.78 -8.56 6.19
CA ASN A 50 18.02 -8.40 6.94
C ASN A 50 18.80 -9.73 7.01
N ALA A 51 18.13 -10.85 7.28
CA ALA A 51 18.76 -12.16 7.35
C ALA A 51 19.37 -12.61 6.01
N ARG A 52 18.77 -12.24 4.90
CA ARG A 52 19.26 -12.54 3.54
C ARG A 52 20.18 -11.47 2.96
N ASN A 53 20.29 -10.31 3.63
CA ASN A 53 21.05 -9.15 3.15
C ASN A 53 20.67 -8.74 1.74
N VAL A 54 19.35 -8.57 1.53
CA VAL A 54 18.77 -8.33 0.19
C VAL A 54 18.07 -6.96 0.06
N ARG A 55 18.24 -6.03 1.02
CA ARG A 55 17.56 -4.73 1.01
C ARG A 55 17.69 -4.00 -0.34
N ASP A 56 18.86 -3.98 -0.92
CA ASP A 56 19.14 -3.30 -2.20
C ASP A 56 18.66 -4.10 -3.45
N LYS A 57 18.11 -5.28 -3.24
CA LYS A 57 17.58 -6.15 -4.32
C LYS A 57 16.05 -6.20 -4.34
N VAL A 58 15.41 -5.63 -3.33
CA VAL A 58 13.96 -5.68 -3.16
C VAL A 58 13.38 -4.27 -3.16
N ILE A 59 12.13 -4.18 -3.64
CA ILE A 59 11.29 -3.00 -3.55
C ILE A 59 10.29 -3.22 -2.42
N VAL A 60 10.34 -2.38 -1.41
CA VAL A 60 9.47 -2.46 -0.24
C VAL A 60 8.38 -1.41 -0.34
N ILE A 61 7.12 -1.87 -0.35
CA ILE A 61 5.92 -1.05 -0.42
C ILE A 61 5.24 -1.06 0.94
N GLY A 62 5.31 0.05 1.66
CA GLY A 62 4.62 0.24 2.93
C GLY A 62 3.26 0.89 2.78
N LYS A 63 2.39 0.75 3.81
CA LYS A 63 1.12 1.47 3.88
C LYS A 63 0.82 1.92 5.31
N GLY A 64 0.32 3.15 5.45
CA GLY A 64 -0.08 3.72 6.73
C GLY A 64 -1.42 4.44 6.68
N CYS A 65 -1.73 5.16 7.74
CA CYS A 65 -2.94 5.94 7.91
C CYS A 65 -4.24 5.11 7.83
N HIS A 66 -4.19 3.82 8.16
CA HIS A 66 -5.37 2.98 8.28
C HIS A 66 -5.93 3.07 9.70
N PRO A 67 -7.26 3.07 9.91
CA PRO A 67 -7.83 2.86 11.23
C PRO A 67 -7.20 1.65 11.92
N ALA A 68 -7.05 1.72 13.23
CA ALA A 68 -6.34 0.68 14.00
C ALA A 68 -7.02 0.44 15.36
N PRO A 69 -6.80 -0.75 15.97
CA PRO A 69 -7.34 -1.03 17.29
C PRO A 69 -6.91 0.04 18.32
N PRO A 70 -7.74 0.34 19.32
CA PRO A 70 -9.10 -0.20 19.55
C PRO A 70 -10.19 0.53 18.74
N ASN A 71 -9.86 1.59 17.98
CA ASN A 71 -10.81 2.52 17.37
C ASN A 71 -10.85 2.39 15.84
N TRP A 72 -11.34 1.26 15.35
CA TRP A 72 -11.45 1.01 13.90
C TRP A 72 -12.31 2.01 13.11
N GLU A 73 -13.20 2.74 13.79
CA GLU A 73 -14.09 3.74 13.19
C GLU A 73 -13.40 5.10 13.01
N LYS A 74 -12.28 5.33 13.72
CA LYS A 74 -11.59 6.62 13.67
C LYS A 74 -10.60 6.64 12.51
N SER A 75 -10.81 7.56 11.57
CA SER A 75 -9.84 7.80 10.50
C SER A 75 -8.48 8.20 11.08
N ARG A 76 -7.43 7.66 10.48
CA ARG A 76 -6.03 8.03 10.74
C ARG A 76 -5.38 8.69 9.53
N VAL A 77 -6.17 8.98 8.48
CA VAL A 77 -5.71 9.77 7.34
C VAL A 77 -5.67 11.24 7.78
N LEU A 78 -4.62 11.58 8.50
CA LEU A 78 -4.34 12.89 9.11
C LEU A 78 -2.87 13.23 8.87
N PRO A 79 -2.51 14.52 8.65
CA PRO A 79 -1.12 14.93 8.41
C PRO A 79 -0.14 14.45 9.48
N GLU A 80 -0.53 14.55 10.75
CA GLU A 80 0.29 14.12 11.90
C GLU A 80 0.51 12.61 11.98
N CYS A 81 -0.33 11.81 11.33
CA CYS A 81 -0.17 10.36 11.32
C CYS A 81 0.82 9.86 10.25
N VAL A 82 1.09 10.64 9.20
CA VAL A 82 1.92 10.23 8.06
C VAL A 82 3.33 9.86 8.53
N GLY A 83 4.05 10.79 9.13
CA GLY A 83 5.41 10.54 9.61
C GLY A 83 5.47 9.46 10.69
N VAL A 84 4.55 9.49 11.64
CA VAL A 84 4.46 8.49 12.73
C VAL A 84 4.31 7.07 12.19
N ASP A 85 3.46 6.87 11.19
CA ASP A 85 3.22 5.53 10.62
C ASP A 85 4.38 5.07 9.73
N ILE A 86 5.07 5.99 9.04
CA ILE A 86 6.29 5.67 8.28
C ILE A 86 7.42 5.27 9.22
N GLU A 87 7.74 6.08 10.22
CA GLU A 87 8.78 5.78 11.21
C GLU A 87 8.52 4.44 11.89
N LYS A 88 7.27 4.17 12.28
CA LYS A 88 6.91 2.90 12.90
C LYS A 88 7.10 1.69 11.98
N THR A 89 6.82 1.84 10.68
CA THR A 89 7.10 0.79 9.69
C THR A 89 8.59 0.55 9.55
N LEU A 90 9.40 1.62 9.45
CA LEU A 90 10.86 1.54 9.38
C LEU A 90 11.47 0.85 10.61
N ASP A 91 11.03 1.23 11.81
CA ASP A 91 11.45 0.62 13.07
C ASP A 91 11.15 -0.88 13.10
N ARG A 92 9.93 -1.29 12.75
CA ARG A 92 9.52 -2.70 12.70
C ARG A 92 10.34 -3.52 11.71
N MET A 93 10.64 -2.93 10.58
CA MET A 93 11.41 -3.60 9.52
C MET A 93 12.91 -3.61 9.79
N GLY A 94 13.40 -2.71 10.63
CA GLY A 94 14.84 -2.50 10.83
C GLY A 94 15.52 -2.00 9.56
N THR A 95 14.90 -1.05 8.86
CA THR A 95 15.41 -0.40 7.64
C THR A 95 15.30 1.11 7.78
N ASP A 96 16.07 1.83 7.01
CA ASP A 96 16.14 3.30 7.03
C ASP A 96 15.24 3.99 5.99
N ARG A 97 14.73 3.25 5.00
CA ARG A 97 13.84 3.79 3.95
C ARG A 97 12.88 2.75 3.41
N LEU A 98 11.76 3.24 2.85
CA LEU A 98 10.86 2.47 1.99
C LEU A 98 10.99 2.97 0.54
N ASP A 99 10.88 2.09 -0.42
CA ASP A 99 10.93 2.48 -1.85
C ASP A 99 9.61 3.13 -2.28
N LEU A 100 8.49 2.70 -1.71
CA LEU A 100 7.17 3.29 -1.94
C LEU A 100 6.33 3.25 -0.66
N TRP A 101 5.61 4.33 -0.38
CA TRP A 101 4.64 4.35 0.70
C TRP A 101 3.27 4.80 0.20
N LEU A 102 2.20 4.14 0.67
CA LEU A 102 0.83 4.42 0.25
C LEU A 102 -0.04 4.86 1.43
N PHE A 103 -0.86 5.90 1.22
CA PHE A 103 -2.04 6.08 2.05
C PHE A 103 -2.95 4.86 1.89
N HIS A 104 -3.26 4.16 2.99
CA HIS A 104 -4.03 2.92 2.94
C HIS A 104 -5.55 3.15 2.80
N ARG A 105 -6.01 4.33 3.18
CA ARG A 105 -7.40 4.82 3.10
C ARG A 105 -7.40 6.29 2.69
N ASP A 106 -8.60 6.80 2.42
CA ASP A 106 -8.85 8.23 2.21
C ASP A 106 -9.61 8.84 3.39
N ASN A 107 -9.55 10.16 3.48
CA ASN A 107 -10.39 10.98 4.34
C ASN A 107 -10.63 12.33 3.64
N GLU A 108 -11.77 12.44 2.97
CA GLU A 108 -12.12 13.62 2.19
C GLU A 108 -12.39 14.87 3.06
N GLU A 109 -12.56 14.69 4.38
CA GLU A 109 -12.72 15.81 5.32
C GLU A 109 -11.40 16.56 5.58
N VAL A 110 -10.26 15.91 5.32
CA VAL A 110 -8.94 16.53 5.48
C VAL A 110 -8.55 17.28 4.20
N PRO A 111 -8.11 18.56 4.32
CA PRO A 111 -7.61 19.30 3.18
C PRO A 111 -6.47 18.54 2.49
N LEU A 112 -6.60 18.40 1.18
CA LEU A 112 -5.67 17.58 0.40
C LEU A 112 -4.23 18.10 0.46
N ASP A 113 -4.07 19.42 0.38
CA ASP A 113 -2.76 20.07 0.45
C ASP A 113 -2.01 19.73 1.75
N GLU A 114 -2.73 19.57 2.88
CA GLU A 114 -2.11 19.19 4.16
C GLU A 114 -1.58 17.75 4.14
N LEU A 115 -2.29 16.83 3.49
CA LEU A 115 -1.84 15.43 3.34
C LEU A 115 -0.64 15.33 2.38
N VAL A 116 -0.68 16.07 1.28
CA VAL A 116 0.42 16.08 0.30
C VAL A 116 1.68 16.71 0.89
N ASP A 117 1.56 17.82 1.61
CA ASP A 117 2.69 18.45 2.33
C ASP A 117 3.29 17.51 3.38
N ALA A 118 2.43 16.78 4.12
CA ALA A 118 2.89 15.86 5.14
C ALA A 118 3.71 14.71 4.55
N VAL A 119 3.31 14.16 3.39
CA VAL A 119 4.07 13.07 2.74
C VAL A 119 5.30 13.61 2.00
N ASP A 120 5.24 14.79 1.39
CA ASP A 120 6.39 15.44 0.74
C ASP A 120 7.55 15.65 1.72
N LYS A 121 7.24 16.02 2.97
CA LYS A 121 8.24 16.11 4.04
C LYS A 121 8.96 14.79 4.30
N GLN A 122 8.29 13.66 4.16
CA GLN A 122 8.91 12.33 4.36
C GLN A 122 9.80 11.94 3.19
N VAL A 123 9.39 12.28 1.96
CA VAL A 123 10.25 12.13 0.77
C VAL A 123 11.49 13.01 0.91
N SER A 124 11.31 14.28 1.27
CA SER A 124 12.42 15.22 1.49
C SER A 124 13.38 14.80 2.60
N ALA A 125 12.88 14.08 3.62
CA ALA A 125 13.69 13.51 4.69
C ALA A 125 14.41 12.21 4.27
N GLY A 126 14.11 11.64 3.10
CA GLY A 126 14.70 10.39 2.61
C GLY A 126 14.16 9.15 3.29
N LEU A 127 13.01 9.23 3.99
CA LEU A 127 12.39 8.08 4.65
C LEU A 127 11.59 7.21 3.68
N ILE A 128 11.12 7.80 2.59
CA ILE A 128 10.46 7.12 1.48
C ILE A 128 10.97 7.69 0.16
N ASP A 129 11.16 6.86 -0.86
CA ASP A 129 11.64 7.32 -2.17
C ASP A 129 10.47 7.85 -3.04
N ALA A 130 9.29 7.24 -2.93
CA ALA A 130 8.08 7.61 -3.65
C ALA A 130 6.82 7.40 -2.78
N TRP A 131 5.70 7.98 -3.22
CA TRP A 131 4.44 7.79 -2.54
C TRP A 131 3.27 7.59 -3.50
N GLY A 132 2.16 7.11 -2.97
CA GLY A 132 0.92 6.91 -3.69
C GLY A 132 -0.26 6.71 -2.77
N VAL A 133 -1.34 6.18 -3.31
CA VAL A 133 -2.60 6.03 -2.58
C VAL A 133 -3.25 4.67 -2.81
N SER A 134 -4.00 4.19 -1.83
CA SER A 134 -4.87 3.04 -1.95
C SER A 134 -6.30 3.43 -1.58
N ASN A 135 -7.26 2.98 -2.39
CA ASN A 135 -8.69 3.20 -2.16
C ASN A 135 -9.17 4.68 -2.27
N TRP A 136 -8.39 5.55 -2.86
CA TRP A 136 -8.83 6.90 -3.21
C TRP A 136 -9.65 6.87 -4.51
N SER A 137 -10.52 7.88 -4.71
CA SER A 137 -11.12 8.09 -6.02
C SER A 137 -10.10 8.62 -7.04
N ILE A 138 -10.30 8.32 -8.33
CA ILE A 138 -9.45 8.86 -9.41
C ILE A 138 -9.43 10.40 -9.36
N LYS A 139 -10.59 11.02 -9.11
CA LYS A 139 -10.69 12.48 -9.01
C LYS A 139 -9.80 13.03 -7.89
N ARG A 140 -9.82 12.41 -6.70
CA ARG A 140 -8.98 12.87 -5.59
C ARG A 140 -7.50 12.62 -5.85
N PHE A 141 -7.15 11.50 -6.48
CA PHE A 141 -5.78 11.23 -6.91
C PHE A 141 -5.28 12.25 -7.94
N SER A 142 -6.10 12.58 -8.96
CA SER A 142 -5.78 13.65 -9.92
C SER A 142 -5.57 15.01 -9.22
N ASN A 143 -6.44 15.35 -8.27
CA ASN A 143 -6.29 16.57 -7.49
C ASN A 143 -4.98 16.57 -6.67
N ALA A 144 -4.52 15.41 -6.19
CA ALA A 144 -3.23 15.31 -5.48
C ALA A 144 -2.04 15.59 -6.42
N ILE A 145 -2.10 15.13 -7.66
CA ILE A 145 -1.11 15.45 -8.69
C ILE A 145 -1.08 16.97 -8.95
N GLU A 146 -2.26 17.58 -9.14
CA GLU A 146 -2.38 19.03 -9.37
C GLU A 146 -1.85 19.84 -8.17
N ALA A 147 -2.16 19.42 -6.94
CA ALA A 147 -1.66 20.05 -5.72
C ALA A 147 -0.14 19.97 -5.61
N SER A 148 0.43 18.82 -5.94
CA SER A 148 1.89 18.61 -5.97
C SER A 148 2.56 19.52 -6.99
N GLU A 149 2.03 19.60 -8.21
CA GLU A 149 2.56 20.48 -9.27
C GLU A 149 2.52 21.96 -8.85
N LYS A 150 1.38 22.40 -8.33
CA LYS A 150 1.19 23.79 -7.90
C LYS A 150 2.16 24.22 -6.81
N ASN A 151 2.47 23.32 -5.88
CA ASN A 151 3.31 23.62 -4.72
C ASN A 151 4.78 23.16 -4.90
N SER A 152 5.14 22.58 -6.04
CA SER A 152 6.47 22.00 -6.30
C SER A 152 6.83 20.86 -5.33
N TRP A 153 5.83 20.09 -4.90
CA TRP A 153 5.97 18.87 -4.12
C TRP A 153 6.15 17.63 -5.00
N VAL A 154 6.64 16.55 -4.41
CA VAL A 154 6.74 15.26 -5.12
C VAL A 154 5.35 14.73 -5.44
N LYS A 155 5.12 14.34 -6.69
CA LYS A 155 3.83 13.79 -7.13
C LYS A 155 3.62 12.37 -6.64
N PRO A 156 2.35 11.94 -6.44
CA PRO A 156 2.06 10.53 -6.24
C PRO A 156 2.33 9.74 -7.53
N GLU A 157 2.99 8.60 -7.40
CA GLU A 157 3.38 7.75 -8.54
C GLU A 157 2.52 6.50 -8.67
N ALA A 158 1.86 6.06 -7.59
CA ALA A 158 1.17 4.78 -7.54
C ALA A 158 -0.27 4.90 -7.07
N PHE A 159 -1.13 4.12 -7.71
CA PHE A 159 -2.55 3.97 -7.39
C PHE A 159 -2.86 2.49 -7.10
N SER A 160 -3.35 2.18 -5.90
CA SER A 160 -3.63 0.82 -5.45
C SER A 160 -5.13 0.59 -5.24
N PRO A 161 -5.89 0.29 -6.30
CA PRO A 161 -7.31 0.02 -6.27
C PRO A 161 -7.61 -1.47 -6.14
N HIS A 162 -8.86 -1.79 -5.82
CA HIS A 162 -9.38 -3.12 -6.09
C HIS A 162 -9.47 -3.35 -7.62
N LEU A 163 -8.93 -4.46 -8.08
CA LEU A 163 -9.11 -4.93 -9.46
C LEU A 163 -9.15 -6.46 -9.48
N SER A 164 -10.20 -7.01 -10.07
CA SER A 164 -10.35 -8.44 -10.28
C SER A 164 -10.86 -8.70 -11.71
N LEU A 165 -10.55 -9.85 -12.27
CA LEU A 165 -11.14 -10.32 -13.54
C LEU A 165 -12.63 -10.66 -13.40
N VAL A 166 -13.12 -10.80 -12.17
CA VAL A 166 -14.54 -10.99 -11.86
C VAL A 166 -15.10 -9.67 -11.39
N THR A 167 -16.16 -9.20 -12.03
CA THR A 167 -16.92 -8.05 -11.57
C THR A 167 -17.69 -8.44 -10.31
N GLN A 168 -17.42 -7.77 -9.21
CA GLN A 168 -18.17 -7.96 -7.97
C GLN A 168 -19.40 -7.03 -7.99
N GLU A 169 -20.55 -7.54 -7.55
CA GLU A 169 -21.79 -6.75 -7.47
C GLU A 169 -21.70 -5.68 -6.38
N GLN A 170 -20.98 -5.98 -5.31
CA GLN A 170 -20.69 -5.07 -4.20
C GLN A 170 -19.19 -5.03 -3.92
N PRO A 171 -18.63 -3.89 -3.51
CA PRO A 171 -17.24 -3.83 -3.10
C PRO A 171 -17.02 -4.75 -1.88
N PRO A 172 -15.81 -5.34 -1.74
CA PRO A 172 -15.52 -6.26 -0.64
C PRO A 172 -15.58 -5.61 0.74
N TRP A 173 -15.41 -4.30 0.81
CA TRP A 173 -15.53 -3.47 2.01
C TRP A 173 -16.07 -2.09 1.64
N GLU A 174 -16.56 -1.35 2.64
CA GLU A 174 -16.91 0.06 2.49
C GLU A 174 -15.67 0.92 2.18
N ALA A 175 -15.89 2.04 1.52
CA ALA A 175 -14.86 3.03 1.19
C ALA A 175 -13.65 2.44 0.44
N VAL A 176 -13.89 1.56 -0.53
CA VAL A 176 -12.86 1.06 -1.45
C VAL A 176 -13.16 1.51 -2.87
N THR A 177 -12.11 1.81 -3.61
CA THR A 177 -12.21 2.11 -5.04
C THR A 177 -11.90 0.86 -5.84
N SER A 178 -12.84 0.49 -6.70
CA SER A 178 -12.69 -0.64 -7.62
C SER A 178 -12.63 -0.16 -9.06
N ILE A 179 -11.63 -0.61 -9.78
CA ILE A 179 -11.50 -0.41 -11.24
C ILE A 179 -11.86 -1.67 -12.04
N ALA A 180 -12.56 -2.63 -11.41
CA ALA A 180 -13.05 -3.83 -12.06
C ALA A 180 -14.34 -3.59 -12.87
N GLY A 181 -14.53 -4.38 -13.92
CA GLY A 181 -15.74 -4.36 -14.73
C GLY A 181 -15.89 -3.15 -15.66
N ASN A 182 -16.99 -3.11 -16.42
CA ASN A 182 -17.19 -2.12 -17.46
C ASN A 182 -17.47 -0.71 -16.93
N ARG A 183 -17.98 -0.59 -15.70
CA ARG A 183 -18.31 0.71 -15.10
C ARG A 183 -17.09 1.59 -14.80
N ALA A 184 -15.92 0.99 -14.73
CA ALA A 184 -14.65 1.67 -14.45
C ALA A 184 -13.72 1.71 -15.67
N GLU A 185 -14.28 1.68 -16.89
CA GLU A 185 -13.50 1.75 -18.12
C GLU A 185 -12.81 3.11 -18.24
N ASP A 186 -13.53 4.20 -18.02
CA ASP A 186 -12.98 5.56 -18.04
C ASP A 186 -11.84 5.74 -17.03
N ASP A 187 -11.97 5.18 -15.83
CA ASP A 187 -10.94 5.21 -14.80
C ASP A 187 -9.66 4.48 -15.25
N ARG A 188 -9.82 3.31 -15.88
CA ARG A 188 -8.67 2.55 -16.41
C ARG A 188 -8.01 3.25 -17.59
N GLU A 189 -8.79 3.87 -18.47
CA GLU A 189 -8.26 4.66 -19.59
C GLU A 189 -7.48 5.86 -19.06
N TRP A 190 -8.03 6.60 -18.09
CA TRP A 190 -7.34 7.71 -17.47
C TRP A 190 -6.02 7.30 -16.82
N LEU A 191 -6.00 6.20 -16.05
CA LEU A 191 -4.77 5.66 -15.43
C LEU A 191 -3.71 5.31 -16.48
N LYS A 192 -4.13 4.71 -17.59
CA LYS A 192 -3.26 4.34 -18.71
C LYS A 192 -2.69 5.58 -19.42
N GLU A 193 -3.54 6.54 -19.77
CA GLU A 193 -3.15 7.77 -20.46
C GLU A 193 -2.16 8.60 -19.63
N ASN A 194 -2.35 8.64 -18.32
CA ASN A 194 -1.47 9.34 -17.39
C ASN A 194 -0.27 8.48 -16.91
N GLN A 195 -0.12 7.26 -17.43
CA GLN A 195 0.98 6.34 -17.13
C GLN A 195 1.18 6.08 -15.63
N ILE A 196 0.07 5.99 -14.88
CA ILE A 196 0.07 5.75 -13.44
C ILE A 196 0.42 4.28 -13.15
N LEU A 197 1.34 4.04 -12.21
CA LEU A 197 1.63 2.70 -11.70
C LEU A 197 0.42 2.16 -10.93
N VAL A 198 -0.20 1.09 -11.43
CA VAL A 198 -1.32 0.43 -10.78
C VAL A 198 -0.87 -0.78 -9.99
N LEU A 199 -1.11 -0.76 -8.69
CA LEU A 199 -0.83 -1.85 -7.75
C LEU A 199 -2.14 -2.49 -7.30
N ALA A 200 -2.71 -3.34 -8.14
CA ALA A 200 -4.02 -3.93 -7.92
C ALA A 200 -4.03 -4.93 -6.76
N TRP A 201 -5.07 -4.89 -5.93
CA TRP A 201 -5.29 -5.86 -4.88
C TRP A 201 -6.53 -6.73 -5.12
N SER A 202 -6.59 -7.90 -4.48
CA SER A 202 -7.66 -8.92 -4.63
C SER A 202 -7.90 -9.41 -6.06
N THR A 203 -6.86 -9.52 -6.86
CA THR A 203 -6.95 -9.88 -8.28
C THR A 203 -7.58 -11.27 -8.52
N LEU A 204 -7.48 -12.19 -7.56
CA LEU A 204 -8.08 -13.54 -7.59
C LEU A 204 -9.51 -13.59 -7.03
N ALA A 205 -10.14 -12.44 -6.80
CA ALA A 205 -11.51 -12.31 -6.31
C ALA A 205 -11.78 -13.11 -5.01
N GLY A 206 -10.89 -12.98 -4.02
CA GLY A 206 -11.03 -13.68 -2.74
C GLY A 206 -10.91 -15.21 -2.83
N GLY A 207 -10.27 -15.72 -3.87
CA GLY A 207 -10.14 -17.17 -4.11
C GLY A 207 -11.13 -17.75 -5.13
N TYR A 208 -12.12 -16.98 -5.57
CA TYR A 208 -13.10 -17.43 -6.56
C TYR A 208 -12.45 -18.00 -7.83
N LEU A 209 -11.36 -17.38 -8.29
CA LEU A 209 -10.63 -17.84 -9.50
C LEU A 209 -9.69 -19.03 -9.25
N THR A 210 -9.49 -19.42 -8.00
CA THR A 210 -8.57 -20.52 -7.62
C THR A 210 -9.28 -21.75 -7.08
N SER A 211 -10.62 -21.78 -7.09
CA SER A 211 -11.44 -22.83 -6.48
C SER A 211 -11.15 -23.06 -5.00
N SER A 212 -10.67 -22.04 -4.30
CA SER A 212 -10.34 -22.06 -2.87
C SER A 212 -11.50 -21.58 -1.99
N ILE A 213 -12.74 -21.70 -2.48
CA ILE A 213 -13.97 -21.36 -1.76
C ILE A 213 -14.59 -22.66 -1.23
#